data_c9a462b94719873a00df3f94e4c7dd0b
#
_entry.id   c9a462b94719873a00df3f94e4c7dd0b
#
_cell.length_a   1.000
_cell.length_b   1.000
_cell.length_c   1.000
_cell.angle_alpha   90.00
_cell.angle_beta   90.00
_cell.angle_gamma   90.00
#
_symmetry.space_group_name_H-M   'P 1'
#
loop_
_entity.id
_entity.type
_entity.pdbx_description
1 polymer ?
#
loop_
_entity_poly.entity_id
_entity_poly.type
_entity_poly.pdbx_seq_one_letter_code
_entity_poly.pdbx_strand_id
1 'polypeptide(L)'
;MRAFGLAMVLLAAAGTWSCTERADAQAPAAVAAKAEGAPYALAGTQVWTVPDPVSGREYEVFVSLPASYETSPERRYPVVYVTDADYAFPIIRQIARRVNLEGPVIEEFILVGLSYSRGDSGVASRNRDYTPTPNGPSSAKASLHGQGPAYQTYLKNQAIPFIESRFRADPARRVLLGHSYGGLLGAQVLFSDPTLFHSYVLGSPSFWFDKGHTMRVEADYARSHRDLPADVFMYIGAYEVPGPSPRNTDDADMVGDVRAMEQKLKSRGYPGLQVRSTVLEDEDHLTVAPVGFTRALMAVLPAKRG
;
A
#
# COMPACT_ATOMS: atom_id res chain seq x y z
N MET A 1 -17.69 -82.33 42.42
CA MET A 1 -16.73 -83.44 42.44
C MET A 1 -15.30 -82.91 42.37
N ARG A 2 -14.55 -83.18 43.48
CA ARG A 2 -13.10 -83.16 43.57
C ARG A 2 -12.27 -81.97 43.13
N ALA A 3 -11.88 -81.23 44.06
CA ALA A 3 -10.68 -80.63 44.57
C ALA A 3 -9.36 -81.37 44.19
N PHE A 4 -8.37 -80.60 43.79
CA PHE A 4 -6.97 -80.90 44.08
C PHE A 4 -6.21 -79.56 44.18
N GLY A 5 -5.69 -79.33 45.36
CA GLY A 5 -4.78 -78.28 45.67
C GLY A 5 -3.33 -78.68 45.32
N LEU A 6 -2.53 -77.70 45.02
CA LEU A 6 -1.09 -77.82 45.01
C LEU A 6 -0.46 -76.59 45.64
N ALA A 7 0.16 -76.83 46.78
CA ALA A 7 0.97 -75.83 47.48
C ALA A 7 2.30 -75.65 46.76
N MET A 8 2.72 -74.41 46.55
CA MET A 8 4.06 -74.10 46.02
C MET A 8 4.77 -73.14 46.98
N VAL A 9 5.89 -73.59 47.44
CA VAL A 9 6.79 -73.00 48.41
C VAL A 9 7.42 -71.72 47.82
N LEU A 10 7.33 -70.59 48.53
CA LEU A 10 8.02 -69.33 48.21
C LEU A 10 9.46 -69.42 48.78
N LEU A 11 10.46 -69.40 47.90
CA LEU A 11 11.84 -69.03 48.26
C LEU A 11 12.00 -67.51 48.06
N ALA A 12 12.25 -66.77 49.15
CA ALA A 12 12.63 -65.39 49.14
C ALA A 12 14.14 -65.27 48.84
N ALA A 13 14.47 -64.69 47.67
CA ALA A 13 15.81 -64.21 47.34
C ALA A 13 15.86 -62.70 47.59
N ALA A 14 16.58 -62.29 48.65
CA ALA A 14 16.87 -60.88 48.92
C ALA A 14 17.94 -60.38 47.94
N GLY A 15 17.53 -59.70 46.91
CA GLY A 15 18.40 -58.92 46.02
C GLY A 15 18.53 -57.46 46.50
N THR A 16 19.72 -57.11 46.98
CA THR A 16 20.06 -55.74 47.30
C THR A 16 20.17 -54.95 46.03
N TRP A 17 19.16 -54.11 45.75
CA TRP A 17 19.24 -53.10 44.66
C TRP A 17 20.02 -51.92 45.19
N SER A 18 21.22 -51.71 44.63
CA SER A 18 22.00 -50.48 44.78
C SER A 18 21.30 -49.36 43.98
N CYS A 19 20.76 -48.38 44.69
CA CYS A 19 20.31 -47.15 44.09
C CYS A 19 21.52 -46.37 43.57
N THR A 20 21.77 -46.43 42.26
CA THR A 20 22.60 -45.42 41.59
C THR A 20 21.75 -44.13 41.48
N GLU A 21 22.19 -43.12 42.25
CA GLU A 21 21.70 -41.77 42.11
C GLU A 21 21.84 -41.35 40.63
N ARG A 22 20.70 -41.19 39.93
CA ARG A 22 20.68 -40.44 38.67
C ARG A 22 21.00 -39.02 39.03
N ALA A 23 22.13 -38.50 38.52
CA ALA A 23 22.39 -37.09 38.50
C ALA A 23 21.19 -36.39 37.84
N ASP A 24 20.48 -35.56 38.57
CA ASP A 24 19.45 -34.69 38.08
C ASP A 24 20.07 -33.81 36.99
N ALA A 25 19.72 -34.08 35.71
CA ALA A 25 20.03 -33.17 34.62
C ALA A 25 19.25 -31.90 34.90
N GLN A 26 19.95 -30.91 35.38
CA GLN A 26 19.42 -29.58 35.65
C GLN A 26 18.82 -29.04 34.37
N ALA A 27 17.51 -28.85 34.32
CA ALA A 27 16.82 -28.25 33.20
C ALA A 27 17.49 -26.90 32.89
N PRO A 28 17.73 -26.57 31.60
CA PRO A 28 18.32 -25.30 31.27
C PRO A 28 17.49 -24.15 31.87
N ALA A 29 18.15 -23.24 32.56
CA ALA A 29 17.50 -22.11 33.21
C ALA A 29 16.70 -21.34 32.13
N ALA A 30 15.40 -21.19 32.38
CA ALA A 30 14.55 -20.40 31.49
C ALA A 30 15.16 -19.00 31.38
N VAL A 31 15.44 -18.56 30.14
CA VAL A 31 15.90 -17.20 29.88
C VAL A 31 14.78 -16.27 30.35
N ALA A 32 15.05 -15.48 31.38
CA ALA A 32 14.08 -14.50 31.87
C ALA A 32 13.72 -13.54 30.74
N ALA A 33 12.45 -13.55 30.31
CA ALA A 33 11.95 -12.56 29.35
C ALA A 33 12.06 -11.16 29.98
N LYS A 34 12.41 -10.14 29.17
CA LYS A 34 12.34 -8.75 29.62
C LYS A 34 10.91 -8.44 30.06
N ALA A 35 10.75 -7.71 31.17
CA ALA A 35 9.44 -7.39 31.73
C ALA A 35 8.55 -6.54 30.79
N GLU A 36 9.17 -5.80 29.85
CA GLU A 36 8.48 -4.97 28.85
C GLU A 36 9.09 -5.18 27.45
N GLY A 37 8.21 -5.31 26.44
CA GLY A 37 8.59 -5.33 25.03
C GLY A 37 8.94 -3.93 24.52
N ALA A 38 9.92 -3.80 23.65
CA ALA A 38 10.17 -2.57 22.92
C ALA A 38 9.22 -2.48 21.70
N PRO A 39 8.74 -1.30 21.32
CA PRO A 39 8.00 -1.11 20.06
C PRO A 39 8.83 -1.58 18.86
N TYR A 40 8.18 -2.28 17.94
CA TYR A 40 8.84 -2.66 16.67
C TYR A 40 8.91 -1.45 15.74
N ALA A 41 10.12 -1.07 15.33
CA ALA A 41 10.35 0.00 14.38
C ALA A 41 10.91 -0.56 13.06
N LEU A 42 10.46 -0.02 11.94
CA LEU A 42 11.03 -0.32 10.62
C LEU A 42 12.38 0.39 10.49
N ALA A 43 13.47 -0.36 10.62
CA ALA A 43 14.81 0.21 10.50
C ALA A 43 15.05 0.88 9.13
N GLY A 44 15.71 2.04 9.11
CA GLY A 44 15.99 2.79 7.89
C GLY A 44 14.78 3.52 7.31
N THR A 45 13.82 3.87 8.18
CA THR A 45 12.70 4.76 7.84
C THR A 45 12.77 6.04 8.67
N GLN A 46 12.18 7.10 8.13
CA GLN A 46 12.11 8.43 8.75
C GLN A 46 10.67 8.93 8.71
N VAL A 47 10.29 9.73 9.70
CA VAL A 47 9.01 10.46 9.72
C VAL A 47 9.32 11.95 9.75
N TRP A 48 8.69 12.70 8.88
CA TRP A 48 8.83 14.14 8.75
C TRP A 48 7.47 14.82 8.87
N THR A 49 7.43 15.99 9.48
CA THR A 49 6.26 16.85 9.47
C THR A 49 6.43 17.92 8.39
N VAL A 50 5.51 17.96 7.44
CA VAL A 50 5.51 18.93 6.35
C VAL A 50 4.26 19.81 6.45
N PRO A 51 4.42 21.11 6.76
CA PRO A 51 3.29 22.01 6.92
C PRO A 51 2.66 22.38 5.57
N ASP A 52 1.36 22.60 5.59
CA ASP A 52 0.62 23.30 4.55
C ASP A 52 0.27 24.72 5.01
N PRO A 53 0.99 25.74 4.57
CA PRO A 53 0.73 27.12 5.01
C PRO A 53 -0.61 27.69 4.53
N VAL A 54 -1.25 27.05 3.54
CA VAL A 54 -2.54 27.49 3.02
C VAL A 54 -3.68 27.06 3.93
N SER A 55 -3.69 25.80 4.33
CA SER A 55 -4.73 25.28 5.21
C SER A 55 -4.38 25.38 6.71
N GLY A 56 -3.12 25.66 7.04
CA GLY A 56 -2.61 25.62 8.41
C GLY A 56 -2.44 24.22 8.98
N ARG A 57 -2.59 23.17 8.17
CA ARG A 57 -2.41 21.78 8.60
C ARG A 57 -0.96 21.35 8.51
N GLU A 58 -0.64 20.33 9.27
CA GLU A 58 0.63 19.62 9.20
C GLU A 58 0.38 18.17 8.82
N TYR A 59 1.12 17.67 7.83
CA TYR A 59 1.03 16.29 7.39
C TYR A 59 2.29 15.51 7.76
N GLU A 60 2.13 14.26 8.16
CA GLU A 60 3.27 13.37 8.32
C GLU A 60 3.65 12.73 6.99
N VAL A 61 4.95 12.71 6.73
CA VAL A 61 5.53 12.13 5.53
C VAL A 61 6.58 11.10 5.95
N PHE A 62 6.36 9.86 5.57
CA PHE A 62 7.28 8.75 5.85
C PHE A 62 8.25 8.59 4.69
N VAL A 63 9.51 8.33 4.97
CA VAL A 63 10.54 8.15 3.95
C VAL A 63 11.32 6.87 4.19
N SER A 64 11.50 6.06 3.15
CA SER A 64 12.43 4.94 3.12
C SER A 64 13.36 5.06 1.92
N LEU A 65 14.65 5.00 2.18
CA LEU A 65 15.68 5.09 1.14
C LEU A 65 15.99 3.69 0.59
N PRO A 66 16.38 3.59 -0.71
CA PRO A 66 16.78 2.33 -1.32
C PRO A 66 18.11 1.83 -0.76
N ALA A 67 18.40 0.54 -0.94
CA ALA A 67 19.58 -0.10 -0.35
C ALA A 67 20.89 0.51 -0.84
N SER A 68 20.97 0.88 -2.11
CA SER A 68 22.18 1.48 -2.69
C SER A 68 22.34 2.99 -2.40
N TYR A 69 21.44 3.59 -1.62
CA TYR A 69 21.44 5.05 -1.45
C TYR A 69 22.79 5.58 -0.93
N GLU A 70 23.35 4.96 0.10
CA GLU A 70 24.63 5.40 0.67
C GLU A 70 25.85 5.00 -0.19
N THR A 71 25.75 3.89 -0.93
CA THR A 71 26.87 3.37 -1.74
C THR A 71 26.91 3.93 -3.17
N SER A 72 25.88 4.67 -3.59
CA SER A 72 25.78 5.27 -4.92
C SER A 72 25.47 6.77 -4.81
N PRO A 73 26.41 7.62 -4.37
CA PRO A 73 26.16 9.02 -4.01
C PRO A 73 25.74 9.89 -5.20
N GLU A 74 26.13 9.54 -6.42
CA GLU A 74 25.78 10.29 -7.64
C GLU A 74 24.42 9.86 -8.26
N ARG A 75 23.85 8.74 -7.79
CA ARG A 75 22.63 8.21 -8.34
C ARG A 75 21.41 9.01 -7.86
N ARG A 76 20.51 9.37 -8.80
CA ARG A 76 19.16 9.85 -8.51
C ARG A 76 18.18 8.70 -8.67
N TYR A 77 17.15 8.71 -7.86
CA TYR A 77 16.19 7.60 -7.75
C TYR A 77 14.79 8.05 -8.13
N PRO A 78 14.01 7.21 -8.80
CA PRO A 78 12.57 7.41 -8.89
C PRO A 78 11.98 7.57 -7.49
N VAL A 79 10.88 8.32 -7.39
CA VAL A 79 10.17 8.49 -6.11
C VAL A 79 8.75 7.95 -6.24
N VAL A 80 8.39 7.03 -5.36
CA VAL A 80 7.03 6.52 -5.22
C VAL A 80 6.37 7.23 -4.05
N TYR A 81 5.40 8.08 -4.34
CA TYR A 81 4.52 8.71 -3.37
C TYR A 81 3.29 7.82 -3.20
N VAL A 82 3.07 7.29 -2.00
CA VAL A 82 1.92 6.44 -1.71
C VAL A 82 0.99 7.10 -0.71
N THR A 83 -0.30 7.12 -1.03
CA THR A 83 -1.34 7.58 -0.10
C THR A 83 -1.63 6.53 0.98
N ASP A 84 -2.37 6.93 2.02
CA ASP A 84 -2.74 6.03 3.12
C ASP A 84 -1.50 5.34 3.74
N ALA A 85 -0.46 6.12 4.01
CA ALA A 85 0.87 5.62 4.35
C ALA A 85 0.89 4.70 5.58
N ASP A 86 -0.03 4.86 6.51
CA ASP A 86 -0.03 4.11 7.77
C ASP A 86 -0.13 2.60 7.54
N TYR A 87 -0.83 2.17 6.47
CA TYR A 87 -0.84 0.77 6.08
C TYR A 87 -0.02 0.47 4.82
N ALA A 88 -0.04 1.37 3.82
CA ALA A 88 0.56 1.09 2.51
C ALA A 88 2.10 1.16 2.53
N PHE A 89 2.67 2.12 3.25
CA PHE A 89 4.12 2.32 3.31
C PHE A 89 4.89 1.09 3.83
N PRO A 90 4.55 0.48 4.99
CA PRO A 90 5.25 -0.71 5.46
C PRO A 90 5.10 -1.90 4.51
N ILE A 91 3.93 -2.08 3.88
CA ILE A 91 3.67 -3.16 2.93
C ILE A 91 4.55 -3.00 1.69
N ILE A 92 4.52 -1.84 1.05
CA ILE A 92 5.29 -1.55 -0.17
C ILE A 92 6.79 -1.68 0.09
N ARG A 93 7.26 -1.12 1.20
CA ARG A 93 8.67 -1.23 1.59
C ARG A 93 9.13 -2.68 1.69
N GLN A 94 8.34 -3.54 2.33
CA GLN A 94 8.70 -4.94 2.51
C GLN A 94 8.56 -5.74 1.21
N ILE A 95 7.57 -5.47 0.39
CA ILE A 95 7.41 -6.05 -0.95
C ILE A 95 8.65 -5.74 -1.81
N ALA A 96 9.03 -4.46 -1.93
CA ALA A 96 10.16 -4.04 -2.75
C ALA A 96 11.48 -4.74 -2.35
N ARG A 97 11.70 -4.91 -1.04
CA ARG A 97 12.87 -5.64 -0.53
C ARG A 97 12.79 -7.14 -0.81
N ARG A 98 11.60 -7.72 -0.68
CA ARG A 98 11.41 -9.16 -0.85
C ARG A 98 11.56 -9.61 -2.29
N VAL A 99 10.93 -8.88 -3.24
CA VAL A 99 10.98 -9.26 -4.66
C VAL A 99 12.36 -9.09 -5.29
N ASN A 100 13.21 -8.25 -4.72
CA ASN A 100 14.57 -7.99 -5.17
C ASN A 100 15.63 -8.88 -4.48
N LEU A 101 15.23 -9.83 -3.65
CA LEU A 101 16.16 -10.63 -2.86
C LEU A 101 17.11 -11.51 -3.71
N GLU A 102 16.59 -12.06 -4.80
CA GLU A 102 17.35 -12.96 -5.70
C GLU A 102 17.80 -12.25 -7.00
N GLY A 103 17.77 -10.94 -7.00
CA GLY A 103 18.11 -10.11 -8.14
C GLY A 103 17.10 -8.99 -8.38
N PRO A 104 17.46 -8.00 -9.18
CA PRO A 104 16.60 -6.83 -9.37
C PRO A 104 15.39 -7.17 -10.25
N VAL A 105 14.20 -7.11 -9.69
CA VAL A 105 12.90 -7.23 -10.36
C VAL A 105 12.23 -5.87 -10.49
N ILE A 106 12.32 -5.06 -9.43
CA ILE A 106 11.82 -3.69 -9.38
C ILE A 106 13.04 -2.77 -9.23
N GLU A 107 13.08 -1.68 -9.99
CA GLU A 107 14.13 -0.67 -9.84
C GLU A 107 14.08 -0.09 -8.42
N GLU A 108 15.25 0.21 -7.86
CA GLU A 108 15.34 0.87 -6.56
C GLU A 108 14.77 2.29 -6.62
N PHE A 109 13.97 2.65 -5.62
CA PHE A 109 13.29 3.93 -5.52
C PHE A 109 13.29 4.47 -4.08
N ILE A 110 13.11 5.77 -3.94
CA ILE A 110 12.76 6.39 -2.67
C ILE A 110 11.26 6.19 -2.46
N LEU A 111 10.87 5.57 -1.35
CA LEU A 111 9.46 5.45 -0.98
C LEU A 111 9.08 6.60 -0.06
N VAL A 112 8.05 7.34 -0.45
CA VAL A 112 7.46 8.44 0.31
C VAL A 112 6.03 8.10 0.66
N GLY A 113 5.75 7.91 1.95
CA GLY A 113 4.41 7.69 2.45
C GLY A 113 3.73 9.00 2.79
N LEU A 114 2.61 9.29 2.15
CA LEU A 114 1.75 10.43 2.45
C LEU A 114 0.74 10.00 3.51
N SER A 115 1.04 10.33 4.77
CA SER A 115 0.14 10.06 5.89
C SER A 115 -0.89 11.18 6.06
N TYR A 116 -1.64 11.12 7.13
CA TYR A 116 -2.78 11.98 7.37
C TYR A 116 -2.38 13.29 8.07
N SER A 117 -3.28 14.26 8.05
CA SER A 117 -3.12 15.50 8.80
C SER A 117 -3.05 15.21 10.29
N ARG A 118 -2.08 15.79 10.97
CA ARG A 118 -1.88 15.65 12.42
C ARG A 118 -3.09 16.18 13.19
N GLY A 119 -3.52 15.40 14.17
CA GLY A 119 -4.68 15.72 14.98
C GLY A 119 -6.03 15.29 14.40
N ASP A 120 -6.08 14.90 13.11
CA ASP A 120 -7.26 14.30 12.50
C ASP A 120 -7.26 12.77 12.65
N SER A 121 -8.44 12.16 12.59
CA SER A 121 -8.50 10.72 12.32
C SER A 121 -8.13 10.44 10.86
N GLY A 122 -7.54 9.27 10.58
CA GLY A 122 -7.22 8.86 9.20
C GLY A 122 -8.44 8.94 8.28
N VAL A 123 -9.62 8.55 8.77
CA VAL A 123 -10.87 8.63 8.00
C VAL A 123 -11.23 10.07 7.66
N ALA A 124 -11.15 10.99 8.63
CA ALA A 124 -11.50 12.39 8.41
C ALA A 124 -10.53 13.08 7.43
N SER A 125 -9.23 12.89 7.62
CA SER A 125 -8.20 13.44 6.74
C SER A 125 -8.36 12.88 5.32
N ARG A 126 -8.48 11.57 5.18
CA ARG A 126 -8.63 10.88 3.92
C ARG A 126 -9.87 11.30 3.13
N ASN A 127 -11.04 11.35 3.79
CA ASN A 127 -12.27 11.77 3.13
C ASN A 127 -12.18 13.21 2.62
N ARG A 128 -11.59 14.09 3.40
CA ARG A 128 -11.40 15.49 3.03
C ARG A 128 -10.40 15.64 1.88
N ASP A 129 -9.21 15.06 2.03
CA ASP A 129 -8.05 15.37 1.21
C ASP A 129 -7.99 14.56 -0.10
N TYR A 130 -8.70 13.42 -0.19
CA TYR A 130 -8.63 12.56 -1.37
C TYR A 130 -9.86 12.62 -2.27
N THR A 131 -10.88 13.39 -1.89
CA THR A 131 -12.10 13.47 -2.67
C THR A 131 -12.24 14.79 -3.43
N PRO A 132 -12.70 14.75 -4.69
CA PRO A 132 -12.71 15.93 -5.56
C PRO A 132 -13.84 16.91 -5.27
N THR A 133 -14.95 16.45 -4.68
CA THR A 133 -16.16 17.25 -4.45
C THR A 133 -16.73 16.99 -3.06
N PRO A 134 -17.55 17.89 -2.51
CA PRO A 134 -18.21 17.69 -1.23
C PRO A 134 -19.34 16.62 -1.26
N ASN A 135 -19.63 16.04 -2.43
CA ASN A 135 -20.75 15.13 -2.64
C ASN A 135 -20.41 13.68 -2.29
N GLY A 136 -19.79 13.46 -1.12
CA GLY A 136 -19.54 12.11 -0.58
C GLY A 136 -20.82 11.35 -0.26
N PRO A 137 -20.69 10.07 0.12
CA PRO A 137 -21.84 9.25 0.54
C PRO A 137 -22.68 9.98 1.59
N SER A 138 -23.99 9.87 1.50
CA SER A 138 -24.97 10.61 2.32
C SER A 138 -24.84 10.39 3.84
N SER A 139 -24.23 9.30 4.25
CA SER A 139 -23.91 8.98 5.64
C SER A 139 -22.73 9.80 6.20
N ALA A 140 -21.90 10.35 5.33
CA ALA A 140 -20.79 11.20 5.71
C ALA A 140 -21.23 12.67 5.64
N LYS A 141 -20.89 13.46 6.66
CA LYS A 141 -21.15 14.91 6.64
C LYS A 141 -20.45 15.49 5.41
N ALA A 142 -21.20 16.21 4.56
CA ALA A 142 -20.67 16.82 3.32
C ALA A 142 -19.42 17.69 3.56
N SER A 143 -19.31 18.31 4.75
CA SER A 143 -18.15 19.09 5.17
C SER A 143 -16.84 18.30 5.32
N LEU A 144 -16.90 16.96 5.24
CA LEU A 144 -15.72 16.09 5.34
C LEU A 144 -15.12 15.70 3.98
N HIS A 145 -15.65 16.20 2.87
CA HIS A 145 -15.20 15.83 1.51
C HIS A 145 -14.82 17.07 0.70
N GLY A 146 -14.15 16.86 -0.43
CA GLY A 146 -14.03 17.86 -1.49
C GLY A 146 -12.81 18.77 -1.43
N GLN A 147 -11.80 18.49 -0.60
CA GLN A 147 -10.56 19.28 -0.59
C GLN A 147 -9.40 18.62 -1.35
N GLY A 148 -9.68 17.63 -2.20
CA GLY A 148 -8.68 17.00 -3.06
C GLY A 148 -7.88 18.00 -3.91
N PRO A 149 -8.48 19.02 -4.53
CA PRO A 149 -7.74 20.06 -5.26
C PRO A 149 -6.78 20.87 -4.37
N ALA A 150 -7.18 21.17 -3.13
CA ALA A 150 -6.30 21.85 -2.16
C ALA A 150 -5.14 20.94 -1.72
N TYR A 151 -5.43 19.66 -1.48
CA TYR A 151 -4.40 18.69 -1.14
C TYR A 151 -3.41 18.46 -2.29
N GLN A 152 -3.87 18.41 -3.55
CA GLN A 152 -3.00 18.39 -4.71
C GLN A 152 -2.08 19.63 -4.76
N THR A 153 -2.59 20.79 -4.42
CA THR A 153 -1.79 22.03 -4.32
C THR A 153 -0.72 21.90 -3.23
N TYR A 154 -1.05 21.33 -2.08
CA TYR A 154 -0.09 21.00 -1.03
C TYR A 154 0.98 20.01 -1.52
N LEU A 155 0.61 18.93 -2.21
CA LEU A 155 1.57 17.98 -2.78
C LEU A 155 2.55 18.68 -3.71
N LYS A 156 2.03 19.50 -4.63
CA LYS A 156 2.82 20.23 -5.65
C LYS A 156 3.77 21.25 -5.05
N ASN A 157 3.31 22.02 -4.06
CA ASN A 157 4.02 23.19 -3.57
C ASN A 157 4.80 22.95 -2.28
N GLN A 158 4.50 21.90 -1.54
CA GLN A 158 5.13 21.59 -0.24
C GLN A 158 5.77 20.20 -0.22
N ALA A 159 5.00 19.13 -0.32
CA ALA A 159 5.49 17.78 -0.10
C ALA A 159 6.55 17.35 -1.13
N ILE A 160 6.30 17.55 -2.42
CA ILE A 160 7.24 17.20 -3.49
C ILE A 160 8.52 18.03 -3.39
N PRO A 161 8.50 19.36 -3.30
CA PRO A 161 9.72 20.16 -3.13
C PRO A 161 10.49 19.83 -1.85
N PHE A 162 9.78 19.51 -0.75
CA PHE A 162 10.40 19.06 0.48
C PHE A 162 11.27 17.82 0.26
N ILE A 163 10.74 16.80 -0.43
CA ILE A 163 11.46 15.55 -0.74
C ILE A 163 12.63 15.82 -1.69
N GLU A 164 12.41 16.55 -2.77
CA GLU A 164 13.43 16.81 -3.80
C GLU A 164 14.58 17.67 -3.33
N SER A 165 14.36 18.53 -2.34
CA SER A 165 15.42 19.35 -1.74
C SER A 165 16.30 18.59 -0.75
N ARG A 166 15.84 17.46 -0.20
CA ARG A 166 16.53 16.70 0.84
C ARG A 166 17.11 15.37 0.38
N PHE A 167 16.54 14.80 -0.67
CA PHE A 167 16.90 13.48 -1.13
C PHE A 167 17.30 13.50 -2.61
N ARG A 168 18.11 12.55 -3.04
CA ARG A 168 18.51 12.39 -4.44
C ARG A 168 17.38 11.82 -5.29
N ALA A 169 16.26 12.55 -5.31
CA ALA A 169 15.10 12.27 -6.10
C ALA A 169 15.32 12.64 -7.57
N ASP A 170 14.78 11.83 -8.50
CA ASP A 170 14.68 12.17 -9.91
C ASP A 170 13.33 12.84 -10.18
N PRO A 171 13.29 14.16 -10.42
CA PRO A 171 12.03 14.89 -10.60
C PRO A 171 11.26 14.51 -11.87
N ALA A 172 11.90 13.83 -12.83
CA ALA A 172 11.25 13.34 -14.03
C ALA A 172 10.58 11.97 -13.83
N ARG A 173 10.78 11.33 -12.67
CA ARG A 173 10.36 9.94 -12.43
C ARG A 173 9.58 9.80 -11.12
N ARG A 174 8.56 10.64 -10.97
CA ARG A 174 7.62 10.57 -9.84
C ARG A 174 6.51 9.59 -10.15
N VAL A 175 6.18 8.73 -9.21
CA VAL A 175 5.04 7.81 -9.26
C VAL A 175 4.06 8.19 -8.15
N LEU A 176 2.78 8.39 -8.48
CA LEU A 176 1.70 8.49 -7.49
C LEU A 176 0.98 7.15 -7.42
N LEU A 177 0.94 6.56 -6.25
CA LEU A 177 0.28 5.30 -5.98
C LEU A 177 -0.81 5.50 -4.93
N GLY A 178 -2.04 5.15 -5.27
CA GLY A 178 -3.17 5.24 -4.35
C GLY A 178 -4.17 4.11 -4.54
N HIS A 179 -4.82 3.72 -3.43
CA HIS A 179 -5.88 2.72 -3.44
C HIS A 179 -7.21 3.35 -2.99
N SER A 180 -8.33 2.92 -3.58
CA SER A 180 -9.67 3.40 -3.24
C SER A 180 -9.80 4.92 -3.45
N TYR A 181 -10.06 5.72 -2.41
CA TYR A 181 -10.01 7.19 -2.49
C TYR A 181 -8.61 7.71 -2.84
N GLY A 182 -7.54 7.00 -2.47
CA GLY A 182 -6.19 7.34 -2.96
C GLY A 182 -6.06 7.19 -4.47
N GLY A 183 -6.70 6.18 -5.07
CA GLY A 183 -6.82 6.02 -6.52
C GLY A 183 -7.70 7.10 -7.16
N LEU A 184 -8.76 7.53 -6.49
CA LEU A 184 -9.61 8.65 -6.89
C LEU A 184 -8.83 9.97 -6.92
N LEU A 185 -8.01 10.25 -5.90
CA LEU A 185 -7.09 11.39 -5.88
C LEU A 185 -6.09 11.31 -7.04
N GLY A 186 -5.52 10.12 -7.28
CA GLY A 186 -4.60 9.91 -8.39
C GLY A 186 -5.22 10.27 -9.73
N ALA A 187 -6.45 9.86 -9.97
CA ALA A 187 -7.19 10.21 -11.19
C ALA A 187 -7.51 11.70 -11.28
N GLN A 188 -7.86 12.36 -10.16
CA GLN A 188 -8.05 13.81 -10.12
C GLN A 188 -6.77 14.55 -10.54
N VAL A 189 -5.62 14.15 -9.99
CA VAL A 189 -4.33 14.75 -10.35
C VAL A 189 -4.01 14.49 -11.82
N LEU A 190 -4.21 13.27 -12.31
CA LEU A 190 -3.99 12.90 -13.71
C LEU A 190 -4.72 13.82 -14.69
N PHE A 191 -5.98 14.16 -14.43
CA PHE A 191 -6.77 14.98 -15.35
C PHE A 191 -6.66 16.48 -15.10
N SER A 192 -6.03 16.93 -14.01
CA SER A 192 -5.84 18.36 -13.72
C SER A 192 -4.40 18.84 -13.94
N ASP A 193 -3.41 17.99 -13.70
CA ASP A 193 -1.97 18.26 -13.89
C ASP A 193 -1.22 16.96 -14.20
N PRO A 194 -1.39 16.41 -15.42
CA PRO A 194 -0.84 15.09 -15.77
C PRO A 194 0.67 15.01 -15.66
N THR A 195 1.37 16.14 -15.72
CA THR A 195 2.83 16.20 -15.66
C THR A 195 3.39 16.26 -14.25
N LEU A 196 2.54 16.37 -13.24
CA LEU A 196 2.98 16.38 -11.84
C LEU A 196 3.64 15.05 -11.45
N PHE A 197 3.15 13.94 -11.99
CA PHE A 197 3.76 12.61 -11.87
C PHE A 197 3.94 11.99 -13.26
N HIS A 198 5.01 11.21 -13.41
CA HIS A 198 5.27 10.46 -14.64
C HIS A 198 4.36 9.22 -14.75
N SER A 199 4.14 8.56 -13.62
CA SER A 199 3.32 7.35 -13.55
C SER A 199 2.25 7.45 -12.48
N TYR A 200 1.08 6.91 -12.77
CA TYR A 200 -0.07 6.86 -11.88
C TYR A 200 -0.52 5.42 -11.66
N VAL A 201 -0.50 4.98 -10.42
CA VAL A 201 -1.05 3.68 -10.02
C VAL A 201 -2.37 3.92 -9.30
N LEU A 202 -3.46 3.54 -9.95
CA LEU A 202 -4.82 3.72 -9.47
C LEU A 202 -5.38 2.36 -9.07
N GLY A 203 -5.21 2.01 -7.79
CA GLY A 203 -5.71 0.75 -7.24
C GLY A 203 -7.15 0.86 -6.81
N SER A 204 -7.99 -0.03 -7.28
CA SER A 204 -9.44 -0.07 -6.95
C SER A 204 -10.06 1.34 -6.85
N PRO A 205 -9.84 2.21 -7.84
CA PRO A 205 -10.18 3.63 -7.72
C PRO A 205 -11.70 3.80 -7.58
N SER A 206 -12.12 4.64 -6.63
CA SER A 206 -13.54 4.90 -6.34
C SER A 206 -14.19 5.77 -7.42
N PHE A 207 -14.22 5.32 -8.68
CA PHE A 207 -14.79 6.08 -9.81
C PHE A 207 -16.31 6.29 -9.69
N TRP A 208 -16.99 5.48 -8.88
CA TRP A 208 -18.40 5.64 -8.52
C TRP A 208 -18.68 6.94 -7.74
N PHE A 209 -17.64 7.53 -7.08
CA PHE A 209 -17.79 8.71 -6.23
C PHE A 209 -18.47 9.86 -6.98
N ASP A 210 -19.40 10.54 -6.28
CA ASP A 210 -20.19 11.65 -6.82
C ASP A 210 -20.79 11.31 -8.21
N LYS A 211 -21.46 10.15 -8.29
CA LYS A 211 -22.16 9.69 -9.52
C LYS A 211 -21.22 9.65 -10.74
N GLY A 212 -20.01 9.16 -10.58
CA GLY A 212 -19.04 9.04 -11.66
C GLY A 212 -18.39 10.38 -12.04
N HIS A 213 -18.10 11.24 -11.06
CA HIS A 213 -17.45 12.53 -11.27
C HIS A 213 -16.18 12.41 -12.13
N THR A 214 -15.33 11.44 -11.85
CA THR A 214 -14.07 11.22 -12.59
C THR A 214 -14.30 10.93 -14.07
N MET A 215 -15.36 10.21 -14.42
CA MET A 215 -15.72 9.94 -15.82
C MET A 215 -16.15 11.20 -16.57
N ARG A 216 -16.74 12.18 -15.85
CA ARG A 216 -17.09 13.50 -16.43
C ARG A 216 -15.84 14.36 -16.62
N VAL A 217 -14.97 14.38 -15.61
CA VAL A 217 -13.69 15.12 -15.67
C VAL A 217 -12.80 14.61 -16.81
N GLU A 218 -12.72 13.29 -17.03
CA GLU A 218 -12.02 12.71 -18.18
C GLU A 218 -12.61 13.24 -19.51
N ALA A 219 -13.95 13.23 -19.63
CA ALA A 219 -14.59 13.72 -20.84
C ALA A 219 -14.34 15.23 -21.09
N ASP A 220 -14.29 16.02 -20.02
CA ASP A 220 -13.95 17.45 -20.10
C ASP A 220 -12.49 17.66 -20.51
N TYR A 221 -11.57 16.89 -19.96
CA TYR A 221 -10.16 16.89 -20.35
C TYR A 221 -10.01 16.59 -21.85
N ALA A 222 -10.67 15.55 -22.33
CA ALA A 222 -10.60 15.13 -23.74
C ALA A 222 -11.12 16.17 -24.72
N ARG A 223 -12.04 17.07 -24.31
CA ARG A 223 -12.52 18.15 -25.18
C ARG A 223 -11.47 19.24 -25.39
N SER A 224 -10.60 19.46 -24.44
CA SER A 224 -9.64 20.57 -24.44
C SER A 224 -8.18 20.15 -24.67
N HIS A 225 -7.86 18.87 -24.58
CA HIS A 225 -6.48 18.36 -24.69
C HIS A 225 -6.36 17.31 -25.79
N ARG A 226 -5.20 17.25 -26.42
CA ARG A 226 -4.86 16.29 -27.50
C ARG A 226 -3.84 15.27 -27.08
N ASP A 227 -3.33 15.37 -25.84
CA ASP A 227 -2.39 14.45 -25.25
C ASP A 227 -2.64 14.33 -23.75
N LEU A 228 -2.20 13.20 -23.18
CA LEU A 228 -2.19 12.91 -21.75
C LEU A 228 -0.85 12.21 -21.43
N PRO A 229 0.23 12.95 -21.18
CA PRO A 229 1.57 12.38 -21.06
C PRO A 229 1.77 11.68 -19.70
N ALA A 230 1.33 10.44 -19.60
CA ALA A 230 1.38 9.67 -18.37
C ALA A 230 1.46 8.15 -18.64
N ASP A 231 2.10 7.40 -17.74
CA ASP A 231 1.98 5.96 -17.63
C ASP A 231 0.96 5.61 -16.53
N VAL A 232 -0.18 5.05 -16.91
CA VAL A 232 -1.30 4.74 -16.02
C VAL A 232 -1.44 3.23 -15.87
N PHE A 233 -1.31 2.75 -14.64
CA PHE A 233 -1.58 1.37 -14.29
C PHE A 233 -2.75 1.30 -13.30
N MET A 234 -3.78 0.54 -13.66
CA MET A 234 -4.93 0.29 -12.78
C MET A 234 -4.96 -1.19 -12.35
N TYR A 235 -5.33 -1.45 -11.11
CA TYR A 235 -5.63 -2.80 -10.64
C TYR A 235 -6.95 -2.79 -9.85
N ILE A 236 -7.65 -3.92 -9.86
CA ILE A 236 -8.93 -4.10 -9.20
C ILE A 236 -9.13 -5.56 -8.81
N GLY A 237 -9.77 -5.85 -7.70
CA GLY A 237 -10.14 -7.20 -7.29
C GLY A 237 -11.38 -7.71 -8.04
N ALA A 238 -11.39 -9.00 -8.38
CA ALA A 238 -12.50 -9.60 -9.12
C ALA A 238 -13.85 -9.59 -8.37
N TYR A 239 -13.82 -9.54 -7.03
CA TYR A 239 -15.02 -9.41 -6.21
C TYR A 239 -15.56 -7.99 -6.09
N GLU A 240 -14.92 -6.98 -6.69
CA GLU A 240 -15.37 -5.59 -6.61
C GLU A 240 -16.48 -5.28 -7.61
N VAL A 241 -17.49 -6.14 -7.62
CA VAL A 241 -18.73 -6.06 -8.38
C VAL A 241 -19.89 -6.42 -7.47
N PRO A 242 -21.13 -5.94 -7.75
CA PRO A 242 -22.31 -6.40 -7.02
C PRO A 242 -22.49 -7.92 -7.14
N GLY A 243 -22.81 -8.59 -6.03
CA GLY A 243 -22.96 -10.04 -6.04
C GLY A 243 -23.34 -10.62 -4.67
N PRO A 244 -23.55 -11.94 -4.60
CA PRO A 244 -24.06 -12.59 -3.40
C PRO A 244 -22.99 -12.88 -2.32
N SER A 245 -21.71 -12.74 -2.64
CA SER A 245 -20.63 -12.99 -1.68
C SER A 245 -20.48 -11.80 -0.73
N PRO A 246 -20.17 -12.02 0.56
CA PRO A 246 -19.82 -10.93 1.48
C PRO A 246 -18.54 -10.18 1.09
N ARG A 247 -17.80 -10.69 0.13
CA ARG A 247 -16.60 -10.03 -0.46
C ARG A 247 -16.96 -9.10 -1.63
N ASN A 248 -18.19 -9.21 -2.17
CA ASN A 248 -18.66 -8.32 -3.24
C ASN A 248 -18.94 -6.91 -2.71
N THR A 249 -18.92 -5.94 -3.63
CA THR A 249 -19.44 -4.59 -3.37
C THR A 249 -20.96 -4.59 -3.31
N ASP A 250 -21.56 -3.68 -2.55
CA ASP A 250 -23.03 -3.61 -2.43
C ASP A 250 -23.67 -3.14 -3.76
N ASP A 251 -23.33 -1.92 -4.23
CA ASP A 251 -24.02 -1.28 -5.36
C ASP A 251 -23.08 -0.88 -6.52
N ALA A 252 -21.76 -0.82 -6.28
CA ALA A 252 -20.83 -0.30 -7.27
C ALA A 252 -20.16 -1.43 -8.09
N ASP A 253 -20.30 -1.41 -9.41
CA ASP A 253 -19.50 -2.22 -10.32
C ASP A 253 -18.14 -1.53 -10.59
N MET A 254 -17.25 -1.67 -9.63
CA MET A 254 -15.93 -1.03 -9.72
C MET A 254 -15.04 -1.67 -10.79
N VAL A 255 -15.22 -2.97 -11.08
CA VAL A 255 -14.54 -3.65 -12.20
C VAL A 255 -14.99 -3.06 -13.54
N GLY A 256 -16.30 -2.88 -13.70
CA GLY A 256 -16.87 -2.20 -14.87
C GLY A 256 -16.34 -0.78 -15.04
N ASP A 257 -16.27 -0.01 -13.96
CA ASP A 257 -15.73 1.36 -13.97
C ASP A 257 -14.27 1.42 -14.42
N VAL A 258 -13.41 0.53 -13.91
CA VAL A 258 -11.99 0.46 -14.32
C VAL A 258 -11.86 0.09 -15.79
N ARG A 259 -12.63 -0.89 -16.26
CA ARG A 259 -12.64 -1.29 -17.68
C ARG A 259 -13.13 -0.17 -18.59
N ALA A 260 -14.19 0.52 -18.18
CA ALA A 260 -14.74 1.65 -18.92
C ALA A 260 -13.73 2.81 -19.01
N MET A 261 -13.03 3.13 -17.91
CA MET A 261 -11.98 4.15 -17.92
C MET A 261 -10.82 3.76 -18.85
N GLU A 262 -10.33 2.53 -18.77
CA GLU A 262 -9.26 2.07 -19.65
C GLU A 262 -9.66 2.14 -21.13
N GLN A 263 -10.84 1.64 -21.48
CA GLN A 263 -11.35 1.70 -22.85
C GLN A 263 -11.49 3.15 -23.34
N LYS A 264 -12.03 4.02 -22.50
CA LYS A 264 -12.20 5.43 -22.80
C LYS A 264 -10.86 6.11 -23.06
N LEU A 265 -9.87 5.91 -22.21
CA LEU A 265 -8.53 6.46 -22.36
C LEU A 265 -7.83 5.93 -23.64
N LYS A 266 -7.92 4.62 -23.91
CA LYS A 266 -7.40 4.03 -25.16
C LYS A 266 -8.06 4.60 -26.41
N SER A 267 -9.36 4.89 -26.36
CA SER A 267 -10.09 5.43 -27.50
C SER A 267 -9.71 6.87 -27.87
N ARG A 268 -9.07 7.61 -26.94
CA ARG A 268 -8.62 8.98 -27.19
C ARG A 268 -7.42 9.08 -28.11
N GLY A 269 -6.60 8.02 -28.18
CA GLY A 269 -5.42 8.00 -29.02
C GLY A 269 -4.34 9.02 -28.62
N TYR A 270 -4.23 9.34 -27.33
CA TYR A 270 -3.21 10.25 -26.82
C TYR A 270 -1.80 9.70 -27.06
N PRO A 271 -0.91 10.41 -27.77
CA PRO A 271 0.41 9.90 -28.12
C PRO A 271 1.33 9.68 -26.90
N GLY A 272 1.19 10.48 -25.87
CA GLY A 272 2.00 10.40 -24.64
C GLY A 272 1.44 9.44 -23.59
N LEU A 273 0.26 8.81 -23.82
CA LEU A 273 -0.38 7.96 -22.82
C LEU A 273 -0.01 6.49 -23.00
N GLN A 274 0.42 5.88 -21.91
CA GLN A 274 0.39 4.43 -21.75
C GLN A 274 -0.64 4.08 -20.68
N VAL A 275 -1.62 3.24 -21.02
CA VAL A 275 -2.66 2.82 -20.06
C VAL A 275 -2.89 1.32 -20.13
N ARG A 276 -2.94 0.70 -18.95
CA ARG A 276 -3.22 -0.73 -18.76
C ARG A 276 -3.93 -0.98 -17.45
N SER A 277 -4.79 -1.98 -17.42
CA SER A 277 -5.44 -2.43 -16.21
C SER A 277 -5.31 -3.95 -16.03
N THR A 278 -5.50 -4.40 -14.79
CA THR A 278 -5.59 -5.82 -14.45
C THR A 278 -6.66 -6.07 -13.43
N VAL A 279 -7.45 -7.12 -13.64
CA VAL A 279 -8.35 -7.67 -12.63
C VAL A 279 -7.58 -8.78 -11.93
N LEU A 280 -7.54 -8.74 -10.61
CA LEU A 280 -6.87 -9.74 -9.80
C LEU A 280 -7.91 -10.72 -9.27
N GLU A 281 -7.77 -11.97 -9.72
CA GLU A 281 -8.69 -13.06 -9.33
C GLU A 281 -8.59 -13.35 -7.84
N ASP A 282 -9.70 -13.76 -7.26
CA ASP A 282 -9.86 -14.08 -5.83
C ASP A 282 -9.51 -12.95 -4.86
N GLU A 283 -9.54 -11.69 -5.31
CA GLU A 283 -9.31 -10.51 -4.49
C GLU A 283 -10.56 -9.63 -4.38
N ASP A 284 -10.75 -9.03 -3.23
CA ASP A 284 -11.76 -8.02 -2.94
C ASP A 284 -11.11 -6.66 -2.64
N HIS A 285 -11.93 -5.65 -2.34
CA HIS A 285 -11.48 -4.28 -2.10
C HIS A 285 -10.40 -4.15 -1.01
N LEU A 286 -10.41 -5.01 0.00
CA LEU A 286 -9.46 -4.94 1.12
C LEU A 286 -8.23 -5.82 0.89
N THR A 287 -8.39 -6.96 0.23
CA THR A 287 -7.31 -7.93 0.04
C THR A 287 -6.44 -7.64 -1.18
N VAL A 288 -6.96 -6.94 -2.18
CA VAL A 288 -6.31 -6.69 -3.46
C VAL A 288 -5.05 -5.80 -3.35
N ALA A 289 -4.98 -4.93 -2.34
CA ALA A 289 -3.95 -3.90 -2.27
C ALA A 289 -2.51 -4.45 -2.25
N PRO A 290 -2.10 -5.44 -1.42
CA PRO A 290 -0.73 -5.93 -1.40
C PRO A 290 -0.29 -6.57 -2.72
N VAL A 291 -1.16 -7.36 -3.35
CA VAL A 291 -0.90 -7.97 -4.67
C VAL A 291 -0.86 -6.89 -5.75
N GLY A 292 -1.81 -5.96 -5.71
CA GLY A 292 -1.88 -4.81 -6.61
C GLY A 292 -0.64 -3.93 -6.55
N PHE A 293 -0.13 -3.61 -5.35
CA PHE A 293 1.12 -2.87 -5.17
C PHE A 293 2.30 -3.58 -5.82
N THR A 294 2.41 -4.90 -5.63
CA THR A 294 3.47 -5.70 -6.23
C THR A 294 3.41 -5.64 -7.75
N ARG A 295 2.25 -5.90 -8.35
CA ARG A 295 2.05 -5.89 -9.80
C ARG A 295 2.30 -4.51 -10.40
N ALA A 296 1.82 -3.47 -9.73
CA ALA A 296 2.01 -2.09 -10.15
C ALA A 296 3.48 -1.69 -10.18
N LEU A 297 4.23 -1.94 -9.10
CA LEU A 297 5.65 -1.61 -9.04
C LEU A 297 6.47 -2.34 -10.11
N MET A 298 6.18 -3.62 -10.36
CA MET A 298 6.81 -4.37 -11.45
C MET A 298 6.47 -3.80 -12.84
N ALA A 299 5.31 -3.17 -12.98
CA ALA A 299 4.85 -2.60 -14.23
C ALA A 299 5.41 -1.19 -14.51
N VAL A 300 5.45 -0.31 -13.48
CA VAL A 300 5.84 1.10 -13.65
C VAL A 300 7.32 1.37 -13.33
N LEU A 301 7.96 0.49 -12.58
CA LEU A 301 9.39 0.56 -12.22
C LEU A 301 10.10 -0.79 -12.45
N PRO A 302 10.02 -1.39 -13.65
CA PRO A 302 10.74 -2.62 -13.91
C PRO A 302 12.24 -2.37 -13.78
N ALA A 303 12.96 -3.30 -13.16
CA ALA A 303 14.40 -3.23 -13.10
C ALA A 303 14.99 -3.25 -14.52
N LYS A 304 15.97 -2.40 -14.79
CA LYS A 304 16.72 -2.44 -16.06
C LYS A 304 17.49 -3.74 -16.12
N ARG A 305 17.30 -4.50 -17.19
CA ARG A 305 18.19 -5.63 -17.49
C ARG A 305 19.55 -5.06 -17.84
N GLY A 306 20.55 -5.39 -17.05
CA GLY A 306 21.95 -5.06 -17.32
C GLY A 306 22.47 -5.72 -18.59
#